data_966001e59b3e20c64e8986bf3f8cf66e
#
_entry.id   966001e59b3e20c64e8986bf3f8cf66e
#
_cell.length_a   1.000
_cell.length_b   1.000
_cell.length_c   1.000
_cell.angle_alpha   90.00
_cell.angle_beta   90.00
_cell.angle_gamma   90.00
#
_symmetry.space_group_name_H-M   'P 1'
#
loop_
_entity.id
_entity.type
_entity.pdbx_description
1 polymer ?
#
loop_
_entity_poly.entity_id
_entity_poly.type
_entity_poly.pdbx_seq_one_letter_code
_entity_poly.pdbx_strand_id
1 'polypeptide(L)'
;SNPFPSSFPFALPDSAQAFDRNLRTAYVQHWNFNLQQQFGKARVLELGYVGSKGTKLIAGRDINQPRPSPQPFNPRPVPQFDDINQVESRASSSYHSLQVRLQQRLDFGLSLLSSYTWSQSIDDASGFFTSAGDANYPQDSYNLKAERGRSNFDVRNRFSFSYSYDLPVGRGHSFLGDHGWISGFLAGWQTHGIITMQTGRPFTVALL
;
A
#
# COMPACT_ATOMS: atom_id res chain seq x y z
N SER A 1 -1.00 -12.26 -49.78
CA SER A 1 -1.94 -11.24 -49.28
C SER A 1 -1.18 -10.27 -48.37
N ASN A 2 -1.20 -8.99 -48.71
CA ASN A 2 -0.61 -7.95 -47.87
C ASN A 2 -1.46 -7.85 -46.57
N PRO A 3 -0.90 -8.12 -45.37
CA PRO A 3 -1.64 -8.02 -44.14
C PRO A 3 -1.95 -6.56 -43.74
N PHE A 4 -1.37 -5.59 -44.46
CA PHE A 4 -1.64 -4.18 -44.25
C PHE A 4 -2.42 -3.63 -45.44
N PRO A 5 -3.72 -3.39 -45.34
CA PRO A 5 -4.48 -2.72 -46.40
C PRO A 5 -3.92 -1.32 -46.67
N SER A 6 -3.91 -0.93 -47.94
CA SER A 6 -3.37 0.35 -48.38
C SER A 6 -4.17 1.60 -47.93
N SER A 7 -5.28 1.38 -47.24
CA SER A 7 -6.07 2.45 -46.62
C SER A 7 -6.58 1.92 -45.27
N PHE A 8 -5.87 2.24 -44.20
CA PHE A 8 -6.45 2.24 -42.87
C PHE A 8 -7.10 3.63 -42.67
N PRO A 9 -8.40 3.74 -42.59
CA PRO A 9 -8.99 4.97 -42.09
C PRO A 9 -8.71 4.99 -40.57
N PHE A 10 -7.69 5.74 -40.18
CA PHE A 10 -7.58 6.15 -38.76
C PHE A 10 -8.81 6.99 -38.47
N ALA A 11 -9.72 6.47 -37.63
CA ALA A 11 -10.79 7.27 -37.11
C ALA A 11 -10.17 8.31 -36.17
N LEU A 12 -10.04 9.53 -36.61
CA LEU A 12 -9.59 10.64 -35.75
C LEU A 12 -10.79 11.26 -35.03
N PRO A 13 -10.63 11.74 -33.79
CA PRO A 13 -9.40 11.76 -32.99
C PRO A 13 -9.07 10.40 -32.35
N ASP A 14 -7.79 10.04 -32.28
CA ASP A 14 -7.30 8.81 -31.65
C ASP A 14 -6.38 9.16 -30.47
N SER A 15 -6.35 8.30 -29.46
CA SER A 15 -5.46 8.47 -28.30
C SER A 15 -4.05 8.01 -28.62
N ALA A 16 -3.06 8.70 -28.08
CA ALA A 16 -1.64 8.39 -28.28
C ALA A 16 -0.91 8.21 -26.93
N GLN A 17 0.13 7.37 -26.97
CA GLN A 17 1.08 7.27 -25.87
C GLN A 17 2.41 7.91 -26.25
N ALA A 18 2.99 8.65 -25.33
CA ALA A 18 4.26 9.33 -25.50
C ALA A 18 5.18 9.09 -24.29
N PHE A 19 6.47 9.24 -24.51
CA PHE A 19 7.47 9.22 -23.45
C PHE A 19 8.15 10.58 -23.38
N ASP A 20 8.33 11.09 -22.16
CA ASP A 20 9.13 12.28 -21.96
C ASP A 20 10.58 12.01 -22.42
N ARG A 21 11.12 12.89 -23.27
CA ARG A 21 12.50 12.81 -23.73
C ARG A 21 13.54 12.92 -22.61
N ASN A 22 13.14 13.49 -21.47
CA ASN A 22 13.97 13.72 -20.29
C ASN A 22 13.67 12.70 -19.17
N LEU A 23 13.25 11.48 -19.51
CA LEU A 23 13.06 10.44 -18.49
C LEU A 23 14.33 10.23 -17.66
N ARG A 24 14.16 10.20 -16.36
CA ARG A 24 15.25 10.04 -15.40
C ARG A 24 15.03 8.77 -14.59
N THR A 25 16.12 8.16 -14.14
CA THR A 25 16.05 7.00 -13.25
C THR A 25 15.34 7.34 -11.97
N ALA A 26 14.27 6.61 -11.66
CA ALA A 26 13.58 6.66 -10.39
C ALA A 26 14.48 6.06 -9.30
N TYR A 27 14.40 6.60 -8.10
CA TYR A 27 15.09 6.02 -6.95
C TYR A 27 14.25 6.16 -5.68
N VAL A 28 14.48 5.21 -4.76
CA VAL A 28 13.82 5.21 -3.45
C VAL A 28 14.89 5.13 -2.37
N GLN A 29 14.79 6.00 -1.39
CA GLN A 29 15.60 6.01 -0.19
C GLN A 29 14.80 5.36 0.93
N HIS A 30 15.42 4.46 1.69
CA HIS A 30 14.83 3.85 2.87
C HIS A 30 15.74 4.07 4.07
N TRP A 31 15.13 4.34 5.21
CA TRP A 31 15.82 4.41 6.50
C TRP A 31 14.95 3.81 7.58
N ASN A 32 15.59 3.19 8.55
CA ASN A 32 14.92 2.65 9.71
C ASN A 32 15.77 2.83 10.96
N PHE A 33 15.10 2.88 12.09
CA PHE A 33 15.71 2.87 13.41
C PHE A 33 14.87 1.99 14.30
N ASN A 34 15.51 1.00 14.97
CA ASN A 34 14.83 0.09 15.88
C ASN A 34 15.51 0.12 17.24
N LEU A 35 14.69 0.15 18.29
CA LEU A 35 15.10 0.03 19.67
C LEU A 35 14.38 -1.16 20.28
N GLN A 36 15.14 -2.11 20.83
CA GLN A 36 14.60 -3.29 21.49
C GLN A 36 15.04 -3.33 22.95
N GLN A 37 14.06 -3.54 23.84
CA GLN A 37 14.32 -3.67 25.26
C GLN A 37 13.68 -4.95 25.80
N GLN A 38 14.48 -5.76 26.47
CA GLN A 38 14.00 -6.94 27.19
C GLN A 38 13.71 -6.58 28.65
N PHE A 39 12.54 -6.96 29.12
CA PHE A 39 12.10 -6.81 30.51
C PHE A 39 11.97 -8.19 31.17
N GLY A 40 12.92 -8.49 32.03
CA GLY A 40 13.02 -9.84 32.63
C GLY A 40 13.31 -10.91 31.56
N LYS A 41 12.83 -12.14 31.80
CA LYS A 41 13.03 -13.27 30.88
C LYS A 41 11.88 -13.46 29.87
N ALA A 42 10.76 -12.80 30.10
CA ALA A 42 9.49 -13.15 29.45
C ALA A 42 8.93 -12.07 28.52
N ARG A 43 9.45 -10.84 28.52
CA ARG A 43 8.91 -9.72 27.78
C ARG A 43 9.97 -9.04 26.93
N VAL A 44 9.62 -8.74 25.68
CA VAL A 44 10.44 -7.93 24.76
C VAL A 44 9.55 -6.86 24.16
N LEU A 45 9.94 -5.60 24.30
CA LEU A 45 9.35 -4.47 23.64
C LEU A 45 10.28 -3.98 22.54
N GLU A 46 9.74 -3.78 21.36
CA GLU A 46 10.44 -3.21 20.21
C GLU A 46 9.71 -1.97 19.73
N LEU A 47 10.46 -0.89 19.54
CA LEU A 47 10.01 0.37 18.95
C LEU A 47 10.77 0.58 17.66
N GLY A 48 10.05 0.67 16.55
CA GLY A 48 10.62 0.85 15.23
C GLY A 48 10.12 2.13 14.57
N TYR A 49 11.02 2.87 13.95
CA TYR A 49 10.67 3.92 13.01
C TYR A 49 11.15 3.53 11.62
N VAL A 50 10.26 3.62 10.62
CA VAL A 50 10.57 3.35 9.22
C VAL A 50 10.15 4.54 8.38
N GLY A 51 11.05 4.99 7.53
CA GLY A 51 10.76 6.02 6.55
C GLY A 51 11.22 5.63 5.16
N SER A 52 10.53 6.14 4.14
CA SER A 52 10.98 6.06 2.76
C SER A 52 10.60 7.29 1.97
N LYS A 53 11.42 7.60 0.95
CA LYS A 53 11.23 8.68 0.00
C LYS A 53 11.45 8.18 -1.41
N GLY A 54 10.39 8.19 -2.22
CA GLY A 54 10.46 8.00 -3.66
C GLY A 54 10.65 9.34 -4.38
N THR A 55 11.54 9.36 -5.36
CA THR A 55 11.87 10.56 -6.14
C THR A 55 11.99 10.20 -7.62
N LYS A 56 11.48 11.05 -8.48
CA LYS A 56 11.44 10.84 -9.94
C LYS A 56 10.72 9.52 -10.30
N LEU A 57 9.68 9.17 -9.54
CA LEU A 57 8.87 8.01 -9.84
C LEU A 57 8.12 8.24 -11.14
N ILE A 58 7.88 7.15 -11.85
CA ILE A 58 7.18 7.18 -13.12
C ILE A 58 5.69 7.41 -12.90
N ALA A 59 5.11 8.34 -13.66
CA ALA A 59 3.66 8.59 -13.66
C ALA A 59 3.20 9.05 -15.05
N GLY A 60 1.93 8.82 -15.35
CA GLY A 60 1.28 9.28 -16.57
C GLY A 60 0.66 10.67 -16.41
N ARG A 61 0.53 11.38 -17.53
CA ARG A 61 -0.20 12.64 -17.64
C ARG A 61 -0.78 12.79 -19.05
N ASP A 62 -2.02 13.22 -19.17
CA ASP A 62 -2.55 13.66 -20.45
C ASP A 62 -2.02 15.07 -20.78
N ILE A 63 -1.11 15.17 -21.72
CA ILE A 63 -0.56 16.45 -22.18
C ILE A 63 -1.47 17.17 -23.17
N ASN A 64 -2.53 16.49 -23.63
CA ASN A 64 -3.54 17.05 -24.55
C ASN A 64 -4.85 17.43 -23.80
N GLN A 65 -4.86 17.40 -22.49
CA GLN A 65 -6.03 17.80 -21.70
C GLN A 65 -6.40 19.25 -22.01
N PRO A 66 -7.70 19.55 -22.25
CA PRO A 66 -8.16 20.94 -22.37
C PRO A 66 -7.80 21.72 -21.10
N ARG A 67 -7.39 22.97 -21.24
CA ARG A 67 -7.13 23.81 -20.06
C ARG A 67 -8.43 24.07 -19.29
N PRO A 68 -8.44 24.01 -17.94
CA PRO A 68 -9.60 24.42 -17.17
C PRO A 68 -10.07 25.82 -17.56
N SER A 69 -11.35 25.96 -17.89
CA SER A 69 -11.93 27.23 -18.34
C SER A 69 -13.38 27.31 -17.84
N PRO A 70 -13.87 28.50 -17.46
CA PRO A 70 -15.29 28.71 -17.16
C PRO A 70 -16.19 28.59 -18.40
N GLN A 71 -15.62 28.54 -19.60
CA GLN A 71 -16.38 28.37 -20.83
C GLN A 71 -16.71 26.89 -21.04
N PRO A 72 -17.91 26.55 -21.56
CA PRO A 72 -18.37 25.18 -21.69
C PRO A 72 -17.57 24.35 -22.72
N PHE A 73 -16.79 24.98 -23.56
CA PHE A 73 -15.97 24.31 -24.56
C PHE A 73 -14.59 24.95 -24.66
N ASN A 74 -13.55 24.17 -24.33
CA ASN A 74 -12.18 24.58 -24.52
C ASN A 74 -11.47 23.52 -25.38
N PRO A 75 -10.89 23.92 -26.55
CA PRO A 75 -10.27 22.95 -27.44
C PRO A 75 -9.04 22.33 -26.82
N ARG A 76 -8.77 21.09 -27.19
CA ARG A 76 -7.51 20.40 -26.87
C ARG A 76 -6.34 21.09 -27.54
N PRO A 77 -5.13 21.13 -26.96
CA PRO A 77 -3.93 21.69 -27.57
C PRO A 77 -3.61 21.11 -28.95
N VAL A 78 -3.85 19.82 -29.16
CA VAL A 78 -3.68 19.12 -30.42
C VAL A 78 -5.01 18.49 -30.84
N PRO A 79 -5.87 19.18 -31.60
CA PRO A 79 -7.24 18.73 -31.88
C PRO A 79 -7.34 17.43 -32.69
N GLN A 80 -6.25 17.00 -33.35
CA GLN A 80 -6.22 15.74 -34.10
C GLN A 80 -6.18 14.50 -33.20
N PHE A 81 -5.81 14.67 -31.95
CA PHE A 81 -5.74 13.59 -30.97
C PHE A 81 -6.75 13.80 -29.85
N ASP A 82 -7.20 12.69 -29.29
CA ASP A 82 -7.91 12.67 -28.02
C ASP A 82 -6.92 12.83 -26.87
N ASP A 83 -6.72 11.83 -26.06
CA ASP A 83 -5.75 11.86 -24.98
C ASP A 83 -4.33 11.59 -25.52
N ILE A 84 -3.36 12.37 -25.10
CA ILE A 84 -1.95 12.07 -25.31
C ILE A 84 -1.32 11.76 -23.97
N ASN A 85 -1.27 10.48 -23.65
CA ASN A 85 -0.79 9.99 -22.38
C ASN A 85 0.73 9.93 -22.35
N GLN A 86 1.36 10.92 -21.71
CA GLN A 86 2.80 11.00 -21.60
C GLN A 86 3.29 10.36 -20.30
N VAL A 87 4.27 9.48 -20.43
CA VAL A 87 5.00 8.87 -19.31
C VAL A 87 6.15 9.80 -18.90
N GLU A 88 6.18 10.21 -17.62
CA GLU A 88 7.12 11.19 -17.07
C GLU A 88 7.76 10.69 -15.77
N SER A 89 9.00 11.10 -15.49
CA SER A 89 9.71 10.87 -14.23
C SER A 89 9.45 12.01 -13.25
N ARG A 90 8.19 12.22 -12.84
CA ARG A 90 7.76 13.39 -12.06
C ARG A 90 7.27 13.06 -10.66
N ALA A 91 6.76 11.86 -10.47
CA ALA A 91 6.08 11.51 -9.24
C ALA A 91 7.04 11.36 -8.05
N SER A 92 6.49 11.60 -6.88
CA SER A 92 7.19 11.49 -5.61
C SER A 92 6.29 10.84 -4.55
N SER A 93 6.91 10.12 -3.64
CA SER A 93 6.21 9.54 -2.50
C SER A 93 6.99 9.75 -1.21
N SER A 94 6.29 9.75 -0.09
CA SER A 94 6.90 9.74 1.24
C SER A 94 6.09 8.84 2.15
N TYR A 95 6.78 7.99 2.89
CA TYR A 95 6.19 7.09 3.88
C TYR A 95 6.92 7.25 5.21
N HIS A 96 6.15 7.31 6.29
CA HIS A 96 6.64 7.32 7.65
C HIS A 96 5.78 6.40 8.51
N SER A 97 6.40 5.62 9.36
CA SER A 97 5.69 4.79 10.33
C SER A 97 6.41 4.69 11.66
N LEU A 98 5.62 4.63 12.72
CA LEU A 98 6.02 4.18 14.05
C LEU A 98 5.43 2.79 14.27
N GLN A 99 6.28 1.85 14.66
CA GLN A 99 5.92 0.47 14.92
C GLN A 99 6.22 0.13 16.38
N VAL A 100 5.25 -0.48 17.05
CA VAL A 100 5.38 -0.96 18.42
C VAL A 100 5.08 -2.44 18.41
N ARG A 101 5.99 -3.26 18.92
CA ARG A 101 5.83 -4.70 19.04
C ARG A 101 6.11 -5.14 20.46
N LEU A 102 5.17 -5.86 21.04
CA LEU A 102 5.31 -6.47 22.37
C LEU A 102 5.18 -7.97 22.24
N GLN A 103 6.23 -8.68 22.64
CA GLN A 103 6.22 -10.12 22.78
C GLN A 103 6.25 -10.49 24.25
N GLN A 104 5.38 -11.39 24.67
CA GLN A 104 5.35 -11.90 26.02
C GLN A 104 5.19 -13.43 26.03
N ARG A 105 6.01 -14.09 26.82
CA ARG A 105 5.90 -15.52 27.12
C ARG A 105 5.54 -15.68 28.59
N LEU A 106 4.56 -16.50 28.87
CA LEU A 106 4.10 -16.80 30.22
C LEU A 106 4.43 -18.25 30.57
N ASP A 107 4.69 -18.50 31.84
CA ASP A 107 5.23 -19.79 32.32
C ASP A 107 4.30 -20.99 32.13
N PHE A 108 3.00 -20.74 31.88
CA PHE A 108 2.00 -21.80 31.64
C PHE A 108 1.77 -22.09 30.14
N GLY A 109 2.78 -21.89 29.29
CA GLY A 109 2.70 -22.24 27.86
C GLY A 109 1.97 -21.25 26.99
N LEU A 110 1.64 -20.04 27.47
CA LEU A 110 0.99 -18.99 26.70
C LEU A 110 2.04 -18.01 26.15
N SER A 111 2.06 -17.87 24.83
CA SER A 111 2.85 -16.87 24.12
C SER A 111 1.95 -15.86 23.44
N LEU A 112 2.21 -14.58 23.66
CA LEU A 112 1.46 -13.45 23.10
C LEU A 112 2.38 -12.59 22.26
N LEU A 113 1.88 -12.14 21.12
CA LEU A 113 2.54 -11.17 20.28
C LEU A 113 1.52 -10.10 19.87
N SER A 114 1.79 -8.85 20.25
CA SER A 114 0.99 -7.69 19.89
C SER A 114 1.85 -6.75 19.05
N SER A 115 1.33 -6.25 17.95
CA SER A 115 2.00 -5.26 17.11
C SER A 115 1.02 -4.16 16.72
N TYR A 116 1.49 -2.93 16.77
CA TYR A 116 0.77 -1.75 16.34
C TYR A 116 1.64 -0.92 15.42
N THR A 117 1.06 -0.52 14.29
CA THR A 117 1.71 0.37 13.32
C THR A 117 0.83 1.60 13.13
N TRP A 118 1.42 2.75 13.38
CA TRP A 118 0.87 4.03 12.98
C TRP A 118 1.69 4.55 11.80
N SER A 119 1.05 4.80 10.66
CA SER A 119 1.77 5.15 9.43
C SER A 119 1.06 6.20 8.61
N GLN A 120 1.80 6.82 7.70
CA GLN A 120 1.30 7.75 6.71
C GLN A 120 2.08 7.59 5.41
N SER A 121 1.33 7.37 4.32
CA SER A 121 1.83 7.41 2.96
C SER A 121 1.21 8.58 2.22
N ILE A 122 2.07 9.41 1.61
CA ILE A 122 1.67 10.56 0.79
C ILE A 122 2.40 10.44 -0.54
N ASP A 123 1.67 10.58 -1.63
CA ASP A 123 2.22 10.63 -2.97
C ASP A 123 1.48 11.65 -3.84
N ASP A 124 1.90 11.77 -5.08
CA ASP A 124 1.26 12.54 -6.14
C ASP A 124 0.83 11.65 -7.32
N ALA A 125 1.05 10.33 -7.21
CA ALA A 125 0.51 9.29 -8.07
C ALA A 125 0.67 7.94 -7.36
N SER A 126 -0.43 7.28 -7.01
CA SER A 126 -0.41 6.01 -6.27
C SER A 126 -0.23 4.78 -7.16
N GLY A 127 -0.28 4.93 -8.47
CA GLY A 127 -0.09 3.87 -9.47
C GLY A 127 0.55 4.38 -10.74
N PHE A 128 1.00 3.46 -11.59
CA PHE A 128 1.70 3.79 -12.83
C PHE A 128 0.89 3.46 -14.09
N PHE A 129 0.34 2.26 -14.19
CA PHE A 129 -0.47 1.86 -15.33
C PHE A 129 -1.94 2.18 -15.06
N THR A 130 -2.39 3.28 -15.64
CA THR A 130 -3.76 3.75 -15.50
C THR A 130 -4.23 4.32 -16.83
N SER A 131 -5.51 4.18 -17.10
CA SER A 131 -6.15 4.79 -18.27
C SER A 131 -6.60 6.22 -17.94
N ALA A 132 -6.84 7.04 -18.92
CA ALA A 132 -7.48 8.33 -18.73
C ALA A 132 -8.82 8.13 -17.99
N GLY A 133 -9.07 8.96 -16.98
CA GLY A 133 -10.22 8.82 -16.08
C GLY A 133 -9.96 7.96 -14.84
N ASP A 134 -8.80 7.32 -14.71
CA ASP A 134 -8.39 6.64 -13.48
C ASP A 134 -7.92 7.66 -12.41
N ALA A 135 -8.19 7.34 -11.14
CA ALA A 135 -7.77 8.14 -9.98
C ALA A 135 -6.26 8.39 -9.84
N ASN A 136 -5.43 7.74 -10.64
CA ASN A 136 -3.98 7.95 -10.68
C ASN A 136 -3.51 8.93 -11.78
N TYR A 137 -4.41 9.36 -12.68
CA TYR A 137 -4.15 10.47 -13.59
C TYR A 137 -4.44 11.79 -12.87
N PRO A 138 -3.63 12.83 -13.13
CA PRO A 138 -3.91 14.13 -12.54
C PRO A 138 -5.25 14.66 -13.04
N GLN A 139 -6.05 15.19 -12.14
CA GLN A 139 -7.31 15.86 -12.44
C GLN A 139 -7.07 17.08 -13.32
N ASP A 140 -6.00 17.79 -13.04
CA ASP A 140 -5.52 18.93 -13.85
C ASP A 140 -4.05 18.73 -14.24
N SER A 141 -3.82 18.38 -15.49
CA SER A 141 -2.47 18.19 -16.08
C SER A 141 -1.58 19.43 -16.01
N TYR A 142 -2.15 20.60 -15.74
CA TYR A 142 -1.44 21.87 -15.61
C TYR A 142 -1.12 22.24 -14.15
N ASN A 143 -1.75 21.54 -13.19
CA ASN A 143 -1.56 21.78 -11.74
C ASN A 143 -1.24 20.52 -10.97
N LEU A 144 -0.15 19.87 -11.29
CA LEU A 144 0.28 18.60 -10.69
C LEU A 144 0.54 18.65 -9.17
N LYS A 145 0.72 19.86 -8.61
CA LYS A 145 0.89 20.03 -7.16
C LYS A 145 -0.37 19.74 -6.37
N ALA A 146 -1.54 19.91 -6.99
CA ALA A 146 -2.83 19.63 -6.39
C ALA A 146 -3.06 18.13 -6.15
N GLU A 147 -2.36 17.27 -6.88
CA GLU A 147 -2.48 15.81 -6.78
C GLU A 147 -1.82 15.23 -5.51
N ARG A 148 -1.03 16.04 -4.79
CA ARG A 148 -0.33 15.55 -3.61
C ARG A 148 -1.31 15.32 -2.46
N GLY A 149 -1.52 14.06 -2.15
CA GLY A 149 -2.46 13.61 -1.13
C GLY A 149 -2.05 12.31 -0.46
N ARG A 150 -2.96 11.73 0.31
CA ARG A 150 -2.78 10.40 0.89
C ARG A 150 -2.82 9.36 -0.22
N SER A 151 -1.83 8.46 -0.21
CA SER A 151 -1.79 7.32 -1.14
C SER A 151 -3.08 6.50 -1.05
N ASN A 152 -3.58 5.98 -2.16
CA ASN A 152 -4.81 5.17 -2.20
C ASN A 152 -4.69 3.86 -1.39
N PHE A 153 -3.49 3.44 -1.07
CA PHE A 153 -3.17 2.27 -0.23
C PHE A 153 -2.78 2.64 1.21
N ASP A 154 -2.85 3.93 1.61
CA ASP A 154 -2.48 4.37 2.96
C ASP A 154 -3.41 3.75 4.02
N VAL A 155 -2.81 3.07 5.00
CA VAL A 155 -3.49 2.53 6.18
C VAL A 155 -2.89 3.21 7.41
N ARG A 156 -3.65 4.13 8.01
CA ARG A 156 -3.16 4.98 9.10
C ARG A 156 -2.84 4.20 10.37
N ASN A 157 -3.69 3.24 10.73
CA ASN A 157 -3.54 2.45 11.94
C ASN A 157 -3.74 0.98 11.61
N ARG A 158 -2.84 0.15 12.08
CA ARG A 158 -2.95 -1.31 11.99
C ARG A 158 -2.52 -1.92 13.31
N PHE A 159 -3.41 -2.71 13.89
CA PHE A 159 -3.15 -3.51 15.07
C PHE A 159 -3.26 -4.98 14.71
N SER A 160 -2.30 -5.78 15.18
CA SER A 160 -2.34 -7.23 15.06
C SER A 160 -1.98 -7.85 16.40
N PHE A 161 -2.76 -8.83 16.80
CA PHE A 161 -2.57 -9.61 18.01
C PHE A 161 -2.60 -11.08 17.67
N SER A 162 -1.63 -11.83 18.14
CA SER A 162 -1.61 -13.28 18.02
C SER A 162 -1.28 -13.94 19.35
N TYR A 163 -1.83 -15.11 19.56
CA TYR A 163 -1.53 -15.94 20.70
C TYR A 163 -1.27 -17.38 20.28
N SER A 164 -0.47 -18.06 21.07
CA SER A 164 -0.23 -19.50 21.04
C SER A 164 -0.32 -20.00 22.46
N TYR A 165 -1.17 -20.99 22.68
CA TYR A 165 -1.41 -21.54 24.03
C TYR A 165 -1.37 -23.05 24.01
N ASP A 166 -0.44 -23.61 24.78
CA ASP A 166 -0.36 -25.03 25.07
C ASP A 166 -1.42 -25.35 26.13
N LEU A 167 -2.43 -26.14 25.77
CA LEU A 167 -3.50 -26.47 26.71
C LEU A 167 -2.93 -27.33 27.85
N PRO A 168 -3.15 -26.94 29.13
CA PRO A 168 -2.61 -27.64 30.26
C PRO A 168 -3.44 -28.89 30.61
N VAL A 169 -3.73 -29.72 29.59
CA VAL A 169 -4.56 -30.93 29.68
C VAL A 169 -3.78 -32.17 29.29
N GLY A 170 -4.06 -33.28 29.93
CA GLY A 170 -3.46 -34.58 29.66
C GLY A 170 -2.30 -34.95 30.60
N ARG A 171 -1.53 -35.98 30.23
CA ARG A 171 -0.49 -36.56 31.08
C ARG A 171 0.55 -35.52 31.52
N GLY A 172 0.75 -35.39 32.82
CA GLY A 172 1.75 -34.46 33.40
C GLY A 172 1.27 -33.03 33.56
N HIS A 173 0.03 -32.73 33.26
CA HIS A 173 -0.59 -31.41 33.42
C HIS A 173 -1.60 -31.36 34.56
N SER A 174 -1.96 -30.12 34.98
CA SER A 174 -2.83 -29.89 36.14
C SER A 174 -4.27 -30.34 35.93
N PHE A 175 -4.73 -30.50 34.69
CA PHE A 175 -6.06 -30.93 34.33
C PHE A 175 -6.05 -32.28 33.61
N LEU A 176 -6.90 -33.21 34.08
CA LEU A 176 -7.10 -34.54 33.50
C LEU A 176 -5.83 -35.43 33.43
N GLY A 177 -4.83 -35.18 34.30
CA GLY A 177 -3.57 -35.92 34.29
C GLY A 177 -3.72 -37.42 34.52
N ASP A 178 -4.70 -37.87 35.31
CA ASP A 178 -4.86 -39.26 35.77
C ASP A 178 -6.09 -39.98 35.18
N HIS A 179 -6.73 -39.43 34.13
CA HIS A 179 -7.98 -39.96 33.58
C HIS A 179 -7.76 -40.84 32.31
N GLY A 180 -7.03 -41.93 32.43
CA GLY A 180 -6.96 -43.02 31.46
C GLY A 180 -6.80 -42.59 29.98
N TRP A 181 -7.66 -43.10 29.09
CA TRP A 181 -7.59 -42.84 27.63
C TRP A 181 -7.88 -41.38 27.22
N ILE A 182 -8.70 -40.68 28.01
CA ILE A 182 -9.05 -39.24 27.79
C ILE A 182 -7.80 -38.38 27.93
N SER A 183 -6.99 -38.65 28.93
CA SER A 183 -5.71 -37.95 29.16
C SER A 183 -4.74 -38.12 27.98
N GLY A 184 -4.73 -39.28 27.36
CA GLY A 184 -3.91 -39.53 26.18
C GLY A 184 -4.39 -38.79 24.91
N PHE A 185 -5.72 -38.70 24.74
CA PHE A 185 -6.31 -38.01 23.58
C PHE A 185 -6.19 -36.48 23.66
N LEU A 186 -6.27 -35.93 24.87
CA LEU A 186 -6.21 -34.46 25.10
C LEU A 186 -4.79 -33.93 25.30
N ALA A 187 -3.80 -34.81 25.47
CA ALA A 187 -2.41 -34.41 25.66
C ALA A 187 -1.83 -33.74 24.39
N GLY A 188 -1.11 -32.63 24.58
CA GLY A 188 -0.36 -31.97 23.50
C GLY A 188 -1.20 -31.09 22.57
N TRP A 189 -2.42 -30.75 22.94
CA TRP A 189 -3.22 -29.82 22.15
C TRP A 189 -2.74 -28.38 22.36
N GLN A 190 -2.66 -27.67 21.23
CA GLN A 190 -2.33 -26.25 21.20
C GLN A 190 -3.44 -25.47 20.51
N THR A 191 -3.69 -24.26 20.97
CA THR A 191 -4.61 -23.32 20.30
C THR A 191 -3.84 -22.08 19.86
N HIS A 192 -4.13 -21.61 18.66
CA HIS A 192 -3.54 -20.42 18.07
C HIS A 192 -4.66 -19.51 17.56
N GLY A 193 -4.44 -18.20 17.66
CA GLY A 193 -5.36 -17.23 17.09
C GLY A 193 -4.64 -15.98 16.65
N ILE A 194 -5.17 -15.33 15.59
CA ILE A 194 -4.69 -14.05 15.06
C ILE A 194 -5.90 -13.13 14.88
N ILE A 195 -5.79 -11.92 15.42
CA ILE A 195 -6.76 -10.84 15.24
C ILE A 195 -6.03 -9.68 14.58
N THR A 196 -6.59 -9.14 13.49
CA THR A 196 -6.07 -7.95 12.82
C THR A 196 -7.18 -6.92 12.69
N MET A 197 -6.87 -5.69 13.08
CA MET A 197 -7.75 -4.52 12.95
C MET A 197 -6.98 -3.42 12.23
N GLN A 198 -7.61 -2.74 11.28
CA GLN A 198 -6.99 -1.62 10.57
C GLN A 198 -8.01 -0.56 10.17
N THR A 199 -7.54 0.67 9.98
CA THR A 199 -8.36 1.75 9.40
C THR A 199 -8.58 1.51 7.91
N GLY A 200 -9.68 2.03 7.37
CA GLY A 200 -9.97 2.03 5.94
C GLY A 200 -8.91 2.78 5.13
N ARG A 201 -8.84 2.45 3.85
CA ARG A 201 -8.02 3.17 2.86
C ARG A 201 -8.73 4.43 2.39
N PRO A 202 -8.00 5.47 1.97
CA PRO A 202 -8.59 6.58 1.24
C PRO A 202 -9.28 6.11 -0.04
N PHE A 203 -10.29 6.83 -0.45
CA PHE A 203 -10.89 6.69 -1.78
C PHE A 203 -11.04 8.07 -2.41
N THR A 204 -10.90 8.13 -3.70
CA THR A 204 -11.07 9.36 -4.49
C THR A 204 -12.46 9.35 -5.11
N VAL A 205 -13.20 10.43 -4.95
CA VAL A 205 -14.47 10.64 -5.66
C VAL A 205 -14.12 11.26 -7.00
N ALA A 206 -14.41 10.55 -8.09
CA ALA A 206 -14.27 11.07 -9.44
C ALA A 206 -15.66 11.40 -10.01
N LEU A 207 -15.76 12.49 -10.75
CA LEU A 207 -16.91 12.78 -11.61
C LEU A 207 -16.64 12.10 -12.96
N LEU A 208 -17.60 11.29 -13.40
CA LEU A 208 -17.59 10.65 -14.72
C LEU A 208 -18.19 11.58 -15.78
#